data_2de28a3d1df6daef00ecfd8579887a23
#
_entry.id   2de28a3d1df6daef00ecfd8579887a23
#
_cell.length_a   1.000
_cell.length_b   1.000
_cell.length_c   1.000
_cell.angle_alpha   90.00
_cell.angle_beta   90.00
_cell.angle_gamma   90.00
#
_symmetry.space_group_name_H-M   'P 1'
#
loop_
_entity.id
_entity.type
_entity.pdbx_description
1 polymer ?
#
loop_
_entity_poly.entity_id
_entity_poly.type
_entity_poly.pdbx_seq_one_letter_code
_entity_poly.pdbx_strand_id
1 'polypeptide(L)'
;MVALVIVTGIVFSLFSQSEKTAASFSGLDGIKLKPAVTSTIDTANGSAITFDNGAATTIDVWEDSQCPVCKLFEDANGEYIESLVREKKANVRYHVLSFLGDESVRAANASFCAADEGQFLDFHKAIYAVQSSVENSGFWSNETLVEIGKKIGITSTTFENCVTKGSKVDLVQANADSMSKFGVQGTPTVFINGKRWERTQSEFLLEEFKAAVEAG
;
A
#
# COMPACT_ATOMS: atom_id res chain seq x y z
N MET A 1 11.14 10.86 47.84
CA MET A 1 11.97 10.23 46.77
C MET A 1 11.19 9.45 45.70
N VAL A 2 9.93 9.10 45.90
CA VAL A 2 9.15 8.29 44.92
C VAL A 2 8.66 9.13 43.70
N ALA A 3 8.41 10.43 43.90
CA ALA A 3 7.88 11.31 42.83
C ALA A 3 8.90 11.60 41.70
N LEU A 4 10.21 11.58 42.00
CA LEU A 4 11.25 11.90 40.99
C LEU A 4 11.45 10.78 39.94
N VAL A 5 11.24 9.52 40.35
CA VAL A 5 11.42 8.35 39.47
C VAL A 5 10.28 8.25 38.44
N ILE A 6 9.05 8.65 38.81
CA ILE A 6 7.89 8.60 37.95
C ILE A 6 8.01 9.65 36.81
N VAL A 7 8.49 10.86 37.14
CA VAL A 7 8.65 11.94 36.13
C VAL A 7 9.73 11.60 35.12
N THR A 8 10.85 10.99 35.54
CA THR A 8 11.92 10.58 34.63
C THR A 8 11.49 9.43 33.73
N GLY A 9 10.67 8.49 34.22
CA GLY A 9 10.15 7.38 33.42
C GLY A 9 9.17 7.84 32.36
N ILE A 10 8.29 8.80 32.64
CA ILE A 10 7.33 9.36 31.69
C ILE A 10 8.06 10.19 30.61
N VAL A 11 9.02 11.00 30.99
CA VAL A 11 9.80 11.80 30.04
C VAL A 11 10.63 10.90 29.12
N PHE A 12 11.24 9.84 29.63
CA PHE A 12 11.98 8.88 28.81
C PHE A 12 11.06 8.11 27.85
N SER A 13 9.85 7.72 28.30
CA SER A 13 8.86 7.06 27.45
C SER A 13 8.36 7.96 26.30
N LEU A 14 8.11 9.24 26.60
CA LEU A 14 7.68 10.22 25.58
C LEU A 14 8.80 10.55 24.58
N PHE A 15 10.04 10.64 25.04
CA PHE A 15 11.20 10.84 24.16
C PHE A 15 11.46 9.63 23.27
N SER A 16 11.33 8.40 23.81
CA SER A 16 11.51 7.16 23.05
C SER A 16 10.44 6.99 21.96
N GLN A 17 9.20 7.42 22.20
CA GLN A 17 8.15 7.41 21.18
C GLN A 17 8.41 8.46 20.08
N SER A 18 8.88 9.65 20.43
CA SER A 18 9.18 10.70 19.46
C SER A 18 10.32 10.31 18.52
N GLU A 19 11.39 9.68 19.03
CA GLU A 19 12.51 9.21 18.20
C GLU A 19 12.10 8.06 17.27
N LYS A 20 11.27 7.11 17.73
CA LYS A 20 10.76 6.02 16.88
C LYS A 20 9.92 6.54 15.72
N THR A 21 9.08 7.55 15.95
CA THR A 21 8.23 8.12 14.90
C THR A 21 9.06 8.88 13.87
N ALA A 22 10.04 9.67 14.29
CA ALA A 22 10.90 10.42 13.38
C ALA A 22 11.79 9.52 12.50
N ALA A 23 12.34 8.44 13.07
CA ALA A 23 13.13 7.47 12.30
C ALA A 23 12.30 6.69 11.28
N SER A 24 11.01 6.49 11.55
CA SER A 24 10.11 5.70 10.71
C SER A 24 9.74 6.40 9.39
N PHE A 25 9.89 7.71 9.27
CA PHE A 25 9.54 8.46 8.05
C PHE A 25 10.73 8.81 7.15
N SER A 26 11.93 8.40 7.47
CA SER A 26 13.12 8.68 6.63
C SER A 26 12.99 8.11 5.21
N GLY A 27 12.24 7.03 5.03
CA GLY A 27 11.95 6.45 3.70
C GLY A 27 11.09 7.34 2.80
N LEU A 28 10.45 8.39 3.33
CA LEU A 28 9.64 9.32 2.54
C LEU A 28 10.47 10.45 1.90
N ASP A 29 11.74 10.58 2.27
CA ASP A 29 12.59 11.63 1.72
C ASP A 29 12.70 11.47 0.20
N GLY A 30 12.23 12.50 -0.53
CA GLY A 30 12.20 12.48 -1.99
C GLY A 30 10.91 11.92 -2.62
N ILE A 31 10.01 11.28 -1.88
CA ILE A 31 8.68 10.91 -2.38
C ILE A 31 7.81 12.16 -2.35
N LYS A 32 7.32 12.56 -3.52
CA LYS A 32 6.40 13.69 -3.70
C LYS A 32 5.30 13.31 -4.65
N LEU A 33 4.14 13.94 -4.49
CA LEU A 33 3.03 13.74 -5.40
C LEU A 33 3.44 14.06 -6.83
N LYS A 34 3.14 13.14 -7.72
CA LYS A 34 3.12 13.32 -9.17
C LYS A 34 1.71 13.74 -9.60
N PRO A 35 1.51 14.11 -10.87
CA PRO A 35 0.17 14.38 -11.38
C PRO A 35 -0.80 13.24 -11.06
N ALA A 36 -1.99 13.60 -10.58
CA ALA A 36 -3.03 12.66 -10.20
C ALA A 36 -3.37 11.71 -11.36
N VAL A 37 -3.59 10.44 -11.03
CA VAL A 37 -4.07 9.43 -11.98
C VAL A 37 -5.39 8.89 -11.45
N THR A 38 -6.46 9.09 -12.23
CA THR A 38 -7.78 8.61 -11.87
C THR A 38 -7.83 7.09 -11.89
N SER A 39 -8.32 6.51 -10.81
CA SER A 39 -8.65 5.09 -10.70
C SER A 39 -10.16 4.91 -10.51
N THR A 40 -10.63 3.70 -10.73
CA THR A 40 -12.00 3.27 -10.43
C THR A 40 -11.96 2.11 -9.44
N ILE A 41 -13.08 1.84 -8.77
CA ILE A 41 -13.22 0.65 -7.93
C ILE A 41 -13.95 -0.42 -8.74
N ASP A 42 -13.23 -1.50 -9.06
CA ASP A 42 -13.79 -2.63 -9.80
C ASP A 42 -14.44 -3.64 -8.86
N THR A 43 -15.72 -3.44 -8.57
CA THR A 43 -16.48 -4.32 -7.68
C THR A 43 -16.71 -5.73 -8.24
N ALA A 44 -16.64 -5.91 -9.56
CA ALA A 44 -16.74 -7.23 -10.19
C ALA A 44 -15.48 -8.07 -9.93
N ASN A 45 -14.33 -7.40 -9.78
CA ASN A 45 -13.04 -8.00 -9.48
C ASN A 45 -12.60 -7.74 -8.02
N GLY A 46 -13.51 -7.91 -7.06
CA GLY A 46 -13.18 -7.87 -5.63
C GLY A 46 -12.88 -6.48 -5.09
N SER A 47 -13.50 -5.44 -5.63
CA SER A 47 -13.28 -4.05 -5.22
C SER A 47 -11.84 -3.56 -5.40
N ALA A 48 -11.13 -4.04 -6.45
CA ALA A 48 -9.78 -3.59 -6.77
C ALA A 48 -9.73 -2.11 -7.12
N ILE A 49 -8.66 -1.44 -6.73
CA ILE A 49 -8.31 -0.09 -7.22
C ILE A 49 -7.74 -0.28 -8.64
N THR A 50 -8.48 0.19 -9.64
CA THR A 50 -8.24 -0.15 -11.04
C THR A 50 -7.85 1.06 -11.87
N PHE A 51 -6.76 0.92 -12.60
CA PHE A 51 -6.32 1.82 -13.66
C PHE A 51 -6.60 1.14 -15.00
N ASP A 52 -7.76 1.45 -15.61
CA ASP A 52 -8.14 0.95 -16.92
C ASP A 52 -7.69 1.94 -17.99
N ASN A 53 -6.67 1.57 -18.74
CA ASN A 53 -6.06 2.38 -19.78
C ASN A 53 -6.47 1.91 -21.21
N GLY A 54 -7.32 0.88 -21.31
CA GLY A 54 -7.65 0.24 -22.61
C GLY A 54 -6.46 -0.50 -23.23
N ALA A 55 -5.46 -0.87 -22.43
CA ALA A 55 -4.27 -1.58 -22.88
C ALA A 55 -4.57 -3.08 -23.11
N ALA A 56 -3.74 -3.73 -23.93
CA ALA A 56 -3.86 -5.18 -24.17
C ALA A 56 -3.47 -5.99 -22.93
N THR A 57 -2.46 -5.53 -22.19
CA THR A 57 -1.95 -6.22 -20.99
C THR A 57 -2.67 -5.74 -19.74
N THR A 58 -3.10 -6.68 -18.90
CA THR A 58 -3.68 -6.44 -17.57
C THR A 58 -2.82 -7.11 -16.51
N ILE A 59 -2.50 -6.36 -15.46
CA ILE A 59 -1.74 -6.84 -14.30
C ILE A 59 -2.65 -6.72 -13.07
N ASP A 60 -2.88 -7.83 -12.37
CA ASP A 60 -3.57 -7.86 -11.08
C ASP A 60 -2.52 -8.11 -9.99
N VAL A 61 -2.42 -7.19 -9.01
CA VAL A 61 -1.48 -7.27 -7.88
C VAL A 61 -2.29 -7.44 -6.59
N TRP A 62 -2.10 -8.57 -5.92
CA TRP A 62 -2.73 -8.91 -4.64
C TRP A 62 -1.69 -8.79 -3.54
N GLU A 63 -1.89 -7.87 -2.62
CA GLU A 63 -0.89 -7.52 -1.61
C GLU A 63 -1.49 -7.01 -0.31
N ASP A 64 -0.72 -7.10 0.77
CA ASP A 64 -1.04 -6.52 2.08
C ASP A 64 0.09 -5.58 2.50
N SER A 65 -0.26 -4.37 2.91
CA SER A 65 0.72 -3.32 3.27
C SER A 65 1.62 -3.68 4.46
N GLN A 66 1.27 -4.70 5.24
CA GLN A 66 2.12 -5.22 6.31
C GLN A 66 3.03 -6.36 5.86
N CYS A 67 2.77 -6.99 4.70
CA CYS A 67 3.51 -8.16 4.25
C CYS A 67 4.95 -7.81 3.84
N PRO A 68 5.99 -8.35 4.49
CA PRO A 68 7.38 -8.04 4.16
C PRO A 68 7.76 -8.50 2.74
N VAL A 69 7.16 -9.60 2.27
CA VAL A 69 7.42 -10.13 0.92
C VAL A 69 6.77 -9.25 -0.15
N CYS A 70 5.63 -8.59 0.16
CA CYS A 70 5.04 -7.57 -0.72
C CYS A 70 5.98 -6.37 -0.85
N LYS A 71 6.60 -5.93 0.25
CA LYS A 71 7.62 -4.87 0.16
C LYS A 71 8.77 -5.24 -0.78
N LEU A 72 9.28 -6.47 -0.71
CA LEU A 72 10.35 -6.92 -1.61
C LEU A 72 9.89 -6.92 -3.08
N PHE A 73 8.63 -7.26 -3.34
CA PHE A 73 8.04 -7.18 -4.68
C PHE A 73 7.94 -5.74 -5.17
N GLU A 74 7.43 -4.85 -4.33
CA GLU A 74 7.26 -3.43 -4.65
C GLU A 74 8.60 -2.69 -4.80
N ASP A 75 9.59 -2.99 -3.94
CA ASP A 75 10.94 -2.44 -4.06
C ASP A 75 11.59 -2.82 -5.41
N ALA A 76 11.30 -4.02 -5.94
CA ALA A 76 11.85 -4.50 -7.20
C ALA A 76 11.05 -4.04 -8.44
N ASN A 77 9.72 -4.02 -8.37
CA ASN A 77 8.85 -3.92 -9.54
C ASN A 77 7.87 -2.74 -9.51
N GLY A 78 7.62 -2.15 -8.34
CA GLY A 78 6.57 -1.13 -8.15
C GLY A 78 6.76 0.10 -9.04
N GLU A 79 8.00 0.58 -9.20
CA GLU A 79 8.27 1.73 -10.07
C GLU A 79 7.97 1.42 -11.55
N TYR A 80 8.25 0.20 -12.00
CA TYR A 80 7.92 -0.24 -13.35
C TYR A 80 6.40 -0.32 -13.55
N ILE A 81 5.67 -0.92 -12.59
CA ILE A 81 4.21 -1.00 -12.66
C ILE A 81 3.59 0.41 -12.67
N GLU A 82 4.06 1.32 -11.80
CA GLU A 82 3.65 2.72 -11.79
C GLU A 82 3.87 3.37 -13.17
N SER A 83 5.03 3.12 -13.81
CA SER A 83 5.33 3.68 -15.13
C SER A 83 4.35 3.18 -16.19
N LEU A 84 3.99 1.89 -16.17
CA LEU A 84 3.01 1.31 -17.10
C LEU A 84 1.63 1.95 -16.97
N VAL A 85 1.21 2.27 -15.73
CA VAL A 85 -0.05 2.99 -15.48
C VAL A 85 0.02 4.41 -16.05
N ARG A 86 1.06 5.17 -15.69
CA ARG A 86 1.20 6.57 -16.09
C ARG A 86 1.38 6.76 -17.59
N GLU A 87 2.06 5.82 -18.24
CA GLU A 87 2.28 5.79 -19.67
C GLU A 87 1.14 5.10 -20.45
N LYS A 88 0.10 4.63 -19.76
CA LYS A 88 -1.05 3.92 -20.32
C LYS A 88 -0.69 2.66 -21.12
N LYS A 89 0.35 1.96 -20.69
CA LYS A 89 0.88 0.76 -21.36
C LYS A 89 0.26 -0.53 -20.83
N ALA A 90 -0.32 -0.51 -19.62
CA ALA A 90 -1.04 -1.64 -19.05
C ALA A 90 -2.29 -1.17 -18.30
N ASN A 91 -3.27 -2.04 -18.17
CA ASN A 91 -4.30 -1.93 -17.15
C ASN A 91 -3.74 -2.55 -15.87
N VAL A 92 -3.92 -1.90 -14.72
CA VAL A 92 -3.42 -2.43 -13.45
C VAL A 92 -4.54 -2.41 -12.40
N ARG A 93 -4.72 -3.52 -11.69
CA ARG A 93 -5.65 -3.69 -10.59
C ARG A 93 -4.89 -4.01 -9.33
N TYR A 94 -4.99 -3.14 -8.34
CA TYR A 94 -4.42 -3.37 -7.01
C TYR A 94 -5.49 -3.88 -6.07
N HIS A 95 -5.30 -5.10 -5.58
CA HIS A 95 -6.12 -5.74 -4.57
C HIS A 95 -5.43 -5.57 -3.21
N VAL A 96 -5.73 -4.43 -2.54
CA VAL A 96 -5.15 -4.12 -1.23
C VAL A 96 -5.87 -4.92 -0.15
N LEU A 97 -5.18 -5.93 0.35
CA LEU A 97 -5.70 -6.91 1.31
C LEU A 97 -5.50 -6.48 2.77
N SER A 98 -6.15 -7.20 3.68
CA SER A 98 -6.17 -6.87 5.11
C SER A 98 -6.14 -8.08 6.03
N PHE A 99 -5.53 -9.20 5.57
CA PHE A 99 -5.58 -10.45 6.33
C PHE A 99 -4.54 -10.55 7.46
N LEU A 100 -3.56 -9.63 7.51
CA LEU A 100 -2.54 -9.60 8.57
C LEU A 100 -2.98 -8.86 9.84
N GLY A 101 -4.24 -8.42 9.94
CA GLY A 101 -4.83 -7.83 11.14
C GLY A 101 -5.33 -6.40 10.96
N ASP A 102 -5.74 -5.80 12.10
CA ASP A 102 -6.40 -4.47 12.10
C ASP A 102 -5.54 -3.35 11.50
N GLU A 103 -4.23 -3.46 11.57
CA GLU A 103 -3.33 -2.49 10.95
C GLU A 103 -3.38 -2.57 9.44
N SER A 104 -3.51 -3.77 8.85
CA SER A 104 -3.73 -3.95 7.41
C SER A 104 -5.06 -3.34 6.97
N VAL A 105 -6.13 -3.50 7.77
CA VAL A 105 -7.43 -2.86 7.50
C VAL A 105 -7.29 -1.35 7.41
N ARG A 106 -6.57 -0.73 8.36
CA ARG A 106 -6.37 0.73 8.36
C ARG A 106 -5.53 1.19 7.17
N ALA A 107 -4.45 0.48 6.86
CA ALA A 107 -3.57 0.81 5.73
C ALA A 107 -4.31 0.67 4.39
N ALA A 108 -5.08 -0.42 4.20
CA ALA A 108 -5.90 -0.62 3.02
C ALA A 108 -6.99 0.46 2.89
N ASN A 109 -7.69 0.80 4.00
CA ASN A 109 -8.65 1.91 4.01
C ASN A 109 -8.00 3.23 3.55
N ALA A 110 -6.81 3.56 4.05
CA ALA A 110 -6.09 4.77 3.66
C ALA A 110 -5.68 4.75 2.18
N SER A 111 -5.34 3.59 1.64
CA SER A 111 -5.03 3.40 0.22
C SER A 111 -6.24 3.70 -0.68
N PHE A 112 -7.45 3.23 -0.30
CA PHE A 112 -8.68 3.59 -0.99
C PHE A 112 -9.00 5.09 -0.86
N CYS A 113 -8.72 5.70 0.30
CA CYS A 113 -8.90 7.15 0.48
C CYS A 113 -7.96 7.96 -0.42
N ALA A 114 -6.72 7.51 -0.60
CA ALA A 114 -5.77 8.12 -1.53
C ALA A 114 -6.19 7.93 -3.00
N ALA A 115 -6.85 6.82 -3.32
CA ALA A 115 -7.42 6.56 -4.64
C ALA A 115 -8.52 7.56 -5.00
N ASP A 116 -9.39 7.93 -4.06
CA ASP A 116 -10.42 8.97 -4.27
C ASP A 116 -9.80 10.34 -4.61
N GLU A 117 -8.59 10.62 -4.11
CA GLU A 117 -7.84 11.85 -4.41
C GLU A 117 -7.01 11.75 -5.72
N GLY A 118 -7.04 10.59 -6.39
CA GLY A 118 -6.20 10.30 -7.56
C GLY A 118 -4.72 10.14 -7.21
N GLN A 119 -4.40 9.89 -5.95
CA GLN A 119 -3.02 9.84 -5.42
C GLN A 119 -2.62 8.45 -4.91
N PHE A 120 -3.36 7.41 -5.32
CA PHE A 120 -3.09 6.04 -4.88
C PHE A 120 -1.63 5.62 -5.14
N LEU A 121 -1.11 5.82 -6.35
CA LEU A 121 0.23 5.35 -6.72
C LEU A 121 1.35 5.92 -5.84
N ASP A 122 1.29 7.23 -5.56
CA ASP A 122 2.29 7.88 -4.72
C ASP A 122 2.13 7.51 -3.25
N PHE A 123 0.89 7.35 -2.78
CA PHE A 123 0.60 6.89 -1.41
C PHE A 123 1.00 5.43 -1.20
N HIS A 124 0.74 4.57 -2.17
CA HIS A 124 1.15 3.18 -2.19
C HIS A 124 2.67 3.02 -2.10
N LYS A 125 3.42 3.76 -2.93
CA LYS A 125 4.87 3.84 -2.85
C LYS A 125 5.35 4.29 -1.47
N ALA A 126 4.69 5.31 -0.89
CA ALA A 126 5.03 5.84 0.43
C ALA A 126 4.80 4.82 1.55
N ILE A 127 3.69 4.08 1.52
CA ILE A 127 3.41 3.02 2.51
C ILE A 127 4.54 1.99 2.51
N TYR A 128 4.91 1.44 1.37
CA TYR A 128 5.97 0.44 1.31
C TYR A 128 7.36 1.01 1.65
N ALA A 129 7.62 2.27 1.33
CA ALA A 129 8.89 2.91 1.68
C ALA A 129 9.14 3.01 3.20
N VAL A 130 8.05 3.14 3.99
CA VAL A 130 8.13 3.24 5.47
C VAL A 130 7.56 2.02 6.19
N GLN A 131 7.33 0.92 5.49
CA GLN A 131 6.76 -0.29 6.08
C GLN A 131 7.55 -0.72 7.32
N SER A 132 6.84 -0.95 8.44
CA SER A 132 7.43 -1.52 9.64
C SER A 132 7.98 -2.92 9.37
N SER A 133 9.15 -3.23 9.92
CA SER A 133 9.72 -4.59 9.88
C SER A 133 8.97 -5.60 10.76
N VAL A 134 8.02 -5.13 11.58
CA VAL A 134 7.22 -5.94 12.50
C VAL A 134 5.74 -5.72 12.20
N GLU A 135 5.05 -6.79 11.86
CA GLU A 135 3.60 -6.80 11.69
C GLU A 135 2.89 -6.49 13.02
N ASN A 136 1.77 -5.77 12.95
CA ASN A 136 0.95 -5.40 14.10
C ASN A 136 1.75 -4.70 15.22
N SER A 137 2.71 -3.87 14.83
CA SER A 137 3.59 -3.12 15.73
C SER A 137 2.96 -1.87 16.35
N GLY A 138 1.76 -1.50 15.95
CA GLY A 138 1.10 -0.23 16.28
C GLY A 138 1.47 0.91 15.31
N PHE A 139 2.30 0.64 14.29
CA PHE A 139 2.78 1.66 13.36
C PHE A 139 1.66 2.19 12.44
N TRP A 140 0.80 1.32 11.93
CA TRP A 140 -0.28 1.68 11.01
C TRP A 140 -1.52 2.21 11.75
N SER A 141 -1.33 3.22 12.61
CA SER A 141 -2.44 3.98 13.18
C SER A 141 -3.03 4.95 12.14
N ASN A 142 -4.26 5.41 12.35
CA ASN A 142 -4.88 6.42 11.48
C ASN A 142 -4.04 7.70 11.44
N GLU A 143 -3.47 8.10 12.57
CA GLU A 143 -2.61 9.29 12.70
C GLU A 143 -1.35 9.15 11.84
N THR A 144 -0.70 7.98 11.91
CA THR A 144 0.49 7.68 11.10
C THR A 144 0.15 7.71 9.60
N LEU A 145 -0.96 7.11 9.20
CA LEU A 145 -1.39 7.06 7.80
C LEU A 145 -1.73 8.46 7.25
N VAL A 146 -2.39 9.30 8.05
CA VAL A 146 -2.65 10.71 7.71
C VAL A 146 -1.33 11.49 7.61
N GLU A 147 -0.40 11.26 8.52
CA GLU A 147 0.91 11.93 8.52
C GLU A 147 1.74 11.53 7.29
N ILE A 148 1.72 10.26 6.88
CA ILE A 148 2.35 9.80 5.63
C ILE A 148 1.77 10.59 4.43
N GLY A 149 0.43 10.66 4.33
CA GLY A 149 -0.23 11.43 3.30
C GLY A 149 0.23 12.89 3.29
N LYS A 150 0.24 13.56 4.44
CA LYS A 150 0.69 14.96 4.59
C LYS A 150 2.15 15.14 4.17
N LYS A 151 3.04 14.23 4.54
CA LYS A 151 4.48 14.30 4.19
C LYS A 151 4.75 14.21 2.69
N ILE A 152 3.97 13.44 1.97
CA ILE A 152 4.09 13.36 0.50
C ILE A 152 3.29 14.45 -0.23
N GLY A 153 2.38 15.17 0.45
CA GLY A 153 1.63 16.30 -0.07
C GLY A 153 0.11 16.13 -0.18
N ILE A 154 -0.47 15.00 0.31
CA ILE A 154 -1.93 14.84 0.42
C ILE A 154 -2.39 15.57 1.69
N THR A 155 -2.86 16.82 1.52
CA THR A 155 -3.21 17.70 2.64
C THR A 155 -4.71 18.01 2.74
N SER A 156 -5.55 17.30 1.96
CA SER A 156 -6.99 17.53 1.96
C SER A 156 -7.64 17.03 3.24
N THR A 157 -8.62 17.78 3.74
CA THR A 157 -9.46 17.33 4.86
C THR A 157 -10.34 16.15 4.48
N THR A 158 -10.62 15.96 3.19
CA THR A 158 -11.36 14.81 2.67
C THR A 158 -10.60 13.53 2.91
N PHE A 159 -9.30 13.49 2.55
CA PHE A 159 -8.43 12.35 2.82
C PHE A 159 -8.32 12.07 4.33
N GLU A 160 -8.02 13.08 5.14
CA GLU A 160 -7.89 12.93 6.59
C GLU A 160 -9.18 12.37 7.23
N ASN A 161 -10.35 12.91 6.85
CA ASN A 161 -11.64 12.42 7.34
C ASN A 161 -11.94 10.99 6.86
N CYS A 162 -11.60 10.65 5.61
CA CYS A 162 -11.79 9.32 5.06
C CYS A 162 -10.97 8.29 5.84
N VAL A 163 -9.69 8.56 6.09
CA VAL A 163 -8.79 7.68 6.86
C VAL A 163 -9.28 7.50 8.29
N THR A 164 -9.53 8.62 9.00
CA THR A 164 -9.88 8.58 10.43
C THR A 164 -11.24 7.95 10.71
N LYS A 165 -12.20 8.05 9.79
CA LYS A 165 -13.54 7.45 9.91
C LYS A 165 -13.62 6.02 9.39
N GLY A 166 -12.58 5.47 8.79
CA GLY A 166 -12.63 4.15 8.17
C GLY A 166 -13.62 4.06 7.01
N SER A 167 -13.73 5.13 6.21
CA SER A 167 -14.84 5.29 5.24
C SER A 167 -14.86 4.27 4.11
N LYS A 168 -13.80 3.47 3.95
CA LYS A 168 -13.63 2.48 2.89
C LYS A 168 -13.51 1.03 3.41
N VAL A 169 -13.76 0.80 4.69
CA VAL A 169 -13.61 -0.54 5.30
C VAL A 169 -14.47 -1.60 4.61
N ASP A 170 -15.66 -1.24 4.12
CA ASP A 170 -16.50 -2.18 3.37
C ASP A 170 -15.84 -2.63 2.05
N LEU A 171 -15.12 -1.75 1.37
CA LEU A 171 -14.35 -2.10 0.16
C LEU A 171 -13.15 -2.99 0.51
N VAL A 172 -12.49 -2.70 1.63
CA VAL A 172 -11.38 -3.53 2.14
C VAL A 172 -11.86 -4.95 2.42
N GLN A 173 -13.01 -5.09 3.10
CA GLN A 173 -13.60 -6.39 3.40
C GLN A 173 -13.99 -7.14 2.13
N ALA A 174 -14.65 -6.47 1.18
CA ALA A 174 -15.04 -7.07 -0.09
C ALA A 174 -13.82 -7.57 -0.89
N ASN A 175 -12.70 -6.85 -0.81
CA ASN A 175 -11.44 -7.24 -1.45
C ASN A 175 -10.86 -8.51 -0.79
N ALA A 176 -10.80 -8.55 0.54
CA ALA A 176 -10.34 -9.71 1.29
C ALA A 176 -11.23 -10.96 1.03
N ASP A 177 -12.54 -10.80 1.02
CA ASP A 177 -13.50 -11.88 0.77
C ASP A 177 -13.38 -12.47 -0.64
N SER A 178 -12.86 -11.69 -1.58
CA SER A 178 -12.70 -12.11 -2.98
C SER A 178 -11.50 -13.03 -3.22
N MET A 179 -10.52 -13.10 -2.31
CA MET A 179 -9.28 -13.89 -2.47
C MET A 179 -9.55 -15.33 -2.93
N SER A 180 -10.47 -16.02 -2.26
CA SER A 180 -10.79 -17.42 -2.57
C SER A 180 -11.38 -17.59 -3.97
N LYS A 181 -12.21 -16.63 -4.42
CA LYS A 181 -12.81 -16.63 -5.75
C LYS A 181 -11.75 -16.56 -6.85
N PHE A 182 -10.65 -15.87 -6.60
CA PHE A 182 -9.53 -15.71 -7.54
C PHE A 182 -8.38 -16.70 -7.29
N GLY A 183 -8.55 -17.67 -6.38
CA GLY A 183 -7.52 -18.66 -6.06
C GLY A 183 -6.29 -18.07 -5.37
N VAL A 184 -6.42 -16.90 -4.72
CA VAL A 184 -5.35 -16.24 -3.98
C VAL A 184 -5.26 -16.83 -2.58
N GLN A 185 -4.10 -17.34 -2.21
CA GLN A 185 -3.84 -18.00 -0.92
C GLN A 185 -2.79 -17.26 -0.07
N GLY A 186 -2.19 -16.21 -0.59
CA GLY A 186 -1.16 -15.42 0.09
C GLY A 186 -0.68 -14.26 -0.78
N THR A 187 0.21 -13.45 -0.22
CA THR A 187 0.74 -12.24 -0.86
C THR A 187 2.27 -12.21 -0.91
N PRO A 188 2.86 -11.54 -1.89
CA PRO A 188 2.17 -11.04 -3.06
C PRO A 188 1.72 -12.17 -4.00
N THR A 189 0.57 -12.00 -4.64
CA THR A 189 0.15 -12.82 -5.77
C THR A 189 -0.09 -11.89 -6.96
N VAL A 190 0.49 -12.19 -8.10
CA VAL A 190 0.39 -11.37 -9.30
C VAL A 190 -0.15 -12.20 -10.46
N PHE A 191 -1.10 -11.64 -11.21
CA PHE A 191 -1.56 -12.22 -12.46
C PHE A 191 -1.24 -11.26 -13.61
N ILE A 192 -0.83 -11.81 -14.74
CA ILE A 192 -0.64 -11.11 -16.00
C ILE A 192 -1.59 -11.74 -17.02
N ASN A 193 -2.54 -10.96 -17.52
CA ASN A 193 -3.62 -11.41 -18.41
C ASN A 193 -4.39 -12.63 -17.84
N GLY A 194 -4.65 -12.62 -16.52
CA GLY A 194 -5.35 -13.68 -15.79
C GLY A 194 -4.53 -14.94 -15.53
N LYS A 195 -3.27 -15.01 -15.95
CA LYS A 195 -2.36 -16.10 -15.65
C LYS A 195 -1.44 -15.71 -14.49
N ARG A 196 -1.41 -16.55 -13.45
CA ARG A 196 -0.54 -16.33 -12.29
C ARG A 196 0.92 -16.27 -12.74
N TRP A 197 1.59 -15.19 -12.37
CA TRP A 197 3.03 -15.05 -12.56
C TRP A 197 3.77 -15.77 -11.43
N GLU A 198 4.72 -16.60 -11.80
CA GLU A 198 5.57 -17.33 -10.88
C GLU A 198 7.02 -16.93 -11.14
N ARG A 199 7.69 -16.43 -10.11
CA ARG A 199 9.12 -16.15 -10.19
C ARG A 199 9.92 -17.45 -10.27
N THR A 200 11.00 -17.43 -11.02
CA THR A 200 11.88 -18.61 -11.18
C THR A 200 12.98 -18.68 -10.11
N GLN A 201 13.17 -17.59 -9.35
CA GLN A 201 14.19 -17.46 -8.32
C GLN A 201 13.59 -17.01 -6.98
N SER A 202 14.39 -17.06 -5.91
CA SER A 202 13.97 -16.62 -4.57
C SER A 202 13.70 -15.11 -4.48
N GLU A 203 14.41 -14.33 -5.30
CA GLU A 203 14.30 -12.87 -5.36
C GLU A 203 13.29 -12.44 -6.43
N PHE A 204 12.74 -11.23 -6.28
CA PHE A 204 11.97 -10.58 -7.32
C PHE A 204 12.93 -9.83 -8.24
N LEU A 205 13.00 -10.25 -9.51
CA LEU A 205 13.88 -9.63 -10.50
C LEU A 205 13.05 -8.80 -11.48
N LEU A 206 13.36 -7.52 -11.60
CA LEU A 206 12.67 -6.60 -12.51
C LEU A 206 12.69 -7.11 -13.98
N GLU A 207 13.81 -7.62 -14.45
CA GLU A 207 13.92 -8.09 -15.83
C GLU A 207 13.06 -9.33 -16.11
N GLU A 208 12.92 -10.23 -15.12
CA GLU A 208 12.02 -11.37 -15.21
C GLU A 208 10.54 -10.94 -15.26
N PHE A 209 10.18 -9.97 -14.42
CA PHE A 209 8.83 -9.42 -14.40
C PHE A 209 8.49 -8.67 -15.71
N LYS A 210 9.42 -7.81 -16.19
CA LYS A 210 9.27 -7.12 -17.49
C LYS A 210 9.05 -8.11 -18.63
N ALA A 211 9.89 -9.13 -18.72
CA ALA A 211 9.76 -10.14 -19.77
C ALA A 211 8.40 -10.85 -19.73
N ALA A 212 7.87 -11.12 -18.53
CA ALA A 212 6.54 -11.72 -18.38
C ALA A 212 5.41 -10.77 -18.81
N VAL A 213 5.52 -9.48 -18.49
CA VAL A 213 4.55 -8.45 -18.91
C VAL A 213 4.56 -8.23 -20.41
N GLU A 214 5.74 -8.25 -21.04
CA GLU A 214 5.91 -8.07 -22.49
C GLU A 214 5.48 -9.30 -23.30
N ALA A 215 5.52 -10.49 -22.68
CA ALA A 215 5.09 -11.74 -23.33
C ALA A 215 3.57 -12.01 -23.26
N GLY A 216 2.87 -11.31 -22.37
CA GLY A 216 1.41 -11.44 -22.16
C GLY A 216 0.65 -10.43 -22.94
#